data_cfae3c4fed38bc75b360c7dbbdcc52e8
#
_entry.id   cfae3c4fed38bc75b360c7dbbdcc52e8
#
_cell.length_a   1.000
_cell.length_b   1.000
_cell.length_c   1.000
_cell.angle_alpha   90.00
_cell.angle_beta   90.00
_cell.angle_gamma   90.00
#
_symmetry.space_group_name_H-M   'P 1'
#
loop_
_entity.id
_entity.type
_entity.pdbx_description
1 polymer ?
#
loop_
_entity_poly.entity_id
_entity_poly.type
_entity_poly.pdbx_seq_one_letter_code
_entity_poly.pdbx_strand_id
1 'polypeptide(L)'
;MGGWRARQLNFVIARTGDLMTMTALDKWYGYVKSHDRAALWDLLHPDAVFESPVVHAPQRGRDVTFKYLSSAEKVLGGPGFRYIGEWRSDTGAVLEFENEIDGIRINGVDIIGFSEDGRIAHFKVMVRPLKAINLLHRLMGEQLAKQ
;
A
#
# COMPACT_ATOMS: atom_id res chain seq x y z
N MET A 1 -29.25 2.20 -44.11
CA MET A 1 -30.05 2.41 -42.90
C MET A 1 -29.31 1.82 -41.74
N GLY A 2 -28.56 2.63 -41.02
CA GLY A 2 -27.74 2.22 -39.89
C GLY A 2 -28.59 2.05 -38.65
N GLY A 3 -28.79 0.81 -38.23
CA GLY A 3 -29.35 0.51 -36.92
C GLY A 3 -28.36 0.89 -35.82
N TRP A 4 -28.62 1.92 -35.06
CA TRP A 4 -27.96 2.21 -33.81
C TRP A 4 -28.31 1.10 -32.84
N ARG A 5 -27.39 0.13 -32.69
CA ARG A 5 -27.47 -0.75 -31.55
C ARG A 5 -27.12 0.10 -30.33
N ALA A 6 -28.12 0.37 -29.51
CA ALA A 6 -27.92 0.89 -28.18
C ALA A 6 -26.91 -0.01 -27.50
N ARG A 7 -25.72 0.51 -27.22
CA ARG A 7 -24.80 -0.15 -26.29
C ARG A 7 -25.54 -0.19 -24.96
N GLN A 8 -25.93 -1.38 -24.56
CA GLN A 8 -26.34 -1.60 -23.18
C GLN A 8 -25.17 -1.13 -22.32
N LEU A 9 -25.37 0.03 -21.70
CA LEU A 9 -24.59 0.43 -20.55
C LEU A 9 -24.86 -0.62 -19.47
N ASN A 10 -24.03 -1.64 -19.43
CA ASN A 10 -23.96 -2.49 -18.27
C ASN A 10 -23.48 -1.61 -17.12
N PHE A 11 -24.45 -1.05 -16.39
CA PHE A 11 -24.20 -0.59 -15.04
C PHE A 11 -23.75 -1.81 -14.26
N VAL A 12 -22.43 -2.01 -14.17
CA VAL A 12 -21.87 -2.92 -13.19
C VAL A 12 -22.21 -2.29 -11.85
N ILE A 13 -23.25 -2.81 -11.21
CA ILE A 13 -23.50 -2.49 -9.81
C ILE A 13 -22.26 -2.96 -9.09
N ALA A 14 -21.45 -2.00 -8.62
CA ALA A 14 -20.26 -2.31 -7.85
C ALA A 14 -20.68 -3.19 -6.68
N ARG A 15 -20.03 -4.35 -6.54
CA ARG A 15 -20.27 -5.24 -5.39
C ARG A 15 -19.89 -4.48 -4.12
N THR A 16 -20.55 -4.80 -3.01
CA THR A 16 -20.25 -4.17 -1.71
C THR A 16 -18.75 -4.23 -1.36
N GLY A 17 -18.09 -5.33 -1.69
CA GLY A 17 -16.64 -5.49 -1.51
C GLY A 17 -15.82 -4.52 -2.36
N ASP A 18 -16.21 -4.27 -3.62
CA ASP A 18 -15.53 -3.30 -4.49
C ASP A 18 -15.63 -1.88 -3.92
N LEU A 19 -16.80 -1.50 -3.40
CA LEU A 19 -17.02 -0.18 -2.78
C LEU A 19 -16.21 -0.03 -1.50
N MET A 20 -16.13 -1.08 -0.67
CA MET A 20 -15.32 -1.11 0.55
C MET A 20 -13.83 -0.96 0.20
N THR A 21 -13.33 -1.70 -0.80
CA THR A 21 -11.95 -1.61 -1.26
C THR A 21 -11.62 -0.21 -1.78
N MET A 22 -12.50 0.40 -2.59
CA MET A 22 -12.33 1.77 -3.08
C MET A 22 -12.23 2.77 -1.94
N THR A 23 -13.12 2.68 -0.93
CA THR A 23 -13.13 3.56 0.24
C THR A 23 -11.85 3.39 1.08
N ALA A 24 -11.42 2.16 1.31
CA ALA A 24 -10.19 1.87 2.04
C ALA A 24 -8.95 2.38 1.29
N LEU A 25 -8.91 2.21 -0.04
CA LEU A 25 -7.84 2.77 -0.88
C LEU A 25 -7.80 4.29 -0.85
N ASP A 26 -8.94 4.97 -0.89
CA ASP A 26 -9.00 6.42 -0.77
C ASP A 26 -8.39 6.90 0.55
N LYS A 27 -8.65 6.20 1.65
CA LYS A 27 -8.03 6.48 2.95
C LYS A 27 -6.53 6.22 2.93
N TRP A 28 -6.08 5.16 2.29
CA TRP A 28 -4.65 4.88 2.14
C TRP A 28 -3.95 5.98 1.33
N TYR A 29 -4.48 6.35 0.17
CA TYR A 29 -3.94 7.44 -0.63
C TYR A 29 -3.97 8.78 0.12
N GLY A 30 -5.01 9.02 0.89
CA GLY A 30 -5.10 10.18 1.76
C GLY A 30 -3.96 10.23 2.78
N TYR A 31 -3.64 9.11 3.40
CA TYR A 31 -2.49 8.99 4.30
C TYR A 31 -1.16 9.21 3.57
N VAL A 32 -0.95 8.56 2.43
CA VAL A 32 0.29 8.72 1.63
C VAL A 32 0.52 10.19 1.26
N LYS A 33 -0.54 10.94 1.02
CA LYS A 33 -0.47 12.36 0.70
C LYS A 33 -0.29 13.25 1.93
N SER A 34 -1.01 12.99 3.01
CA SER A 34 -1.06 13.84 4.21
C SER A 34 0.04 13.54 5.22
N HIS A 35 0.53 12.31 5.25
CA HIS A 35 1.44 11.79 6.29
C HIS A 35 0.84 11.84 7.70
N ASP A 36 -0.50 11.84 7.80
CA ASP A 36 -1.21 11.88 9.07
C ASP A 36 -1.14 10.53 9.81
N ARG A 37 -0.33 10.49 10.85
CA ARG A 37 -0.10 9.27 11.64
C ARG A 37 -1.37 8.75 12.33
N ALA A 38 -2.25 9.64 12.77
CA ALA A 38 -3.52 9.24 13.37
C ALA A 38 -4.43 8.55 12.34
N ALA A 39 -4.48 9.07 11.12
CA ALA A 39 -5.22 8.47 10.02
C ALA A 39 -4.69 7.07 9.68
N LEU A 40 -3.37 6.88 9.66
CA LEU A 40 -2.78 5.54 9.47
C LEU A 40 -3.18 4.59 10.59
N TRP A 41 -3.08 5.03 11.84
CA TRP A 41 -3.45 4.19 12.98
C TRP A 41 -4.90 3.71 12.89
N ASP A 42 -5.81 4.62 12.58
CA ASP A 42 -7.24 4.30 12.47
C ASP A 42 -7.54 3.37 11.28
N LEU A 43 -6.74 3.45 10.22
CA LEU A 43 -6.88 2.59 9.04
C LEU A 43 -6.38 1.16 9.29
N LEU A 44 -5.53 0.93 10.28
CA LEU A 44 -4.98 -0.39 10.58
C LEU A 44 -5.93 -1.21 11.45
N HIS A 45 -6.16 -2.46 11.03
CA HIS A 45 -6.87 -3.43 11.86
C HIS A 45 -6.05 -3.77 13.12
N PRO A 46 -6.67 -4.03 14.29
CA PRO A 46 -5.93 -4.42 15.50
C PRO A 46 -5.01 -5.62 15.32
N ASP A 47 -5.38 -6.57 14.46
CA ASP A 47 -4.59 -7.76 14.14
C ASP A 47 -3.83 -7.64 12.83
N ALA A 48 -3.55 -6.42 12.37
CA ALA A 48 -2.83 -6.18 11.11
C ALA A 48 -1.48 -6.89 11.10
N VAL A 49 -1.11 -7.40 9.92
CA VAL A 49 0.18 -8.07 9.69
C VAL A 49 0.95 -7.34 8.61
N PHE A 50 2.22 -7.08 8.87
CA PHE A 50 3.14 -6.51 7.90
C PHE A 50 4.19 -7.53 7.46
N GLU A 51 4.44 -7.63 6.17
CA GLU A 51 5.52 -8.44 5.60
C GLU A 51 6.49 -7.56 4.82
N SER A 52 7.71 -7.49 5.33
CA SER A 52 8.81 -6.70 4.78
C SER A 52 9.42 -7.35 3.54
N PRO A 53 9.94 -6.58 2.57
CA PRO A 53 10.73 -7.13 1.48
C PRO A 53 12.10 -7.68 1.91
N VAL A 54 12.53 -7.40 3.12
CA VAL A 54 13.86 -7.72 3.65
C VAL A 54 13.81 -8.88 4.65
N VAL A 55 12.82 -8.90 5.53
CA VAL A 55 12.67 -9.90 6.59
C VAL A 55 11.52 -10.85 6.24
N HIS A 56 11.81 -12.14 6.16
CA HIS A 56 10.79 -13.12 5.76
C HIS A 56 9.70 -13.32 6.83
N ALA A 57 10.04 -13.25 8.11
CA ALA A 57 9.09 -13.44 9.19
C ALA A 57 8.03 -12.33 9.23
N PRO A 58 6.71 -12.67 9.22
CA PRO A 58 5.66 -11.67 9.33
C PRO A 58 5.73 -10.92 10.66
N GLN A 59 5.47 -9.62 10.60
CA GLN A 59 5.35 -8.76 11.78
C GLN A 59 3.87 -8.65 12.15
N ARG A 60 3.50 -9.21 13.29
CA ARG A 60 2.09 -9.36 13.67
C ARG A 60 1.66 -8.34 14.72
N GLY A 61 0.56 -7.67 14.46
CA GLY A 61 -0.08 -6.72 15.34
C GLY A 61 -0.06 -5.29 14.80
N ARG A 62 -0.99 -4.48 15.28
CA ARG A 62 -1.18 -3.09 14.85
C ARG A 62 0.03 -2.22 15.18
N ASP A 63 0.57 -2.35 16.37
CA ASP A 63 1.70 -1.53 16.82
C ASP A 63 2.92 -1.70 15.93
N VAL A 64 3.33 -2.93 15.66
CA VAL A 64 4.49 -3.22 14.82
C VAL A 64 4.21 -2.87 13.36
N THR A 65 3.01 -3.12 12.86
CA THR A 65 2.60 -2.73 11.50
C THR A 65 2.65 -1.22 11.33
N PHE A 66 2.12 -0.48 12.30
CA PHE A 66 2.18 0.98 12.31
C PHE A 66 3.62 1.49 12.32
N LYS A 67 4.48 0.90 13.15
CA LYS A 67 5.89 1.25 13.22
C LYS A 67 6.59 1.07 11.87
N TYR A 68 6.38 -0.06 11.20
CA TYR A 68 6.98 -0.32 9.89
C TYR A 68 6.43 0.60 8.80
N LEU A 69 5.13 0.78 8.70
CA LEU A 69 4.53 1.63 7.67
C LEU A 69 4.88 3.10 7.84
N SER A 70 4.87 3.61 9.06
CA SER A 70 5.27 4.99 9.33
C SER A 70 6.76 5.23 9.11
N SER A 71 7.59 4.22 9.35
CA SER A 71 9.03 4.28 9.03
C SER A 71 9.27 4.20 7.52
N ALA A 72 8.54 3.33 6.81
CA ALA A 72 8.61 3.22 5.36
C ALA A 72 8.19 4.52 4.66
N GLU A 73 7.20 5.22 5.18
CA GLU A 73 6.81 6.53 4.68
C GLU A 73 7.96 7.54 4.77
N LYS A 74 8.69 7.58 5.86
CA LYS A 74 9.85 8.48 6.01
C LYS A 74 11.00 8.11 5.08
N VAL A 75 11.18 6.85 4.78
CA VAL A 75 12.26 6.36 3.90
C VAL A 75 11.89 6.51 2.43
N LEU A 76 10.66 6.13 2.05
CA LEU A 76 10.20 6.06 0.66
C LEU A 76 9.32 7.24 0.23
N GLY A 77 8.66 7.90 1.16
CA GLY A 77 7.62 8.91 0.91
C GLY A 77 8.12 10.28 0.46
N GLY A 78 9.35 10.40 -0.01
CA GLY A 78 9.90 11.63 -0.55
C GLY A 78 9.28 12.05 -1.88
N PRO A 79 9.71 13.19 -2.45
CA PRO A 79 9.08 13.77 -3.65
C PRO A 79 9.20 12.90 -4.91
N GLY A 80 10.13 11.93 -4.91
CA GLY A 80 10.29 10.99 -6.01
C GLY A 80 9.37 9.78 -5.97
N PHE A 81 8.66 9.57 -4.87
CA PHE A 81 7.74 8.44 -4.75
C PHE A 81 6.46 8.66 -5.55
N ARG A 82 6.06 7.63 -6.31
CA ARG A 82 4.77 7.65 -7.01
C ARG A 82 4.22 6.24 -7.22
N TYR A 83 2.92 6.11 -7.15
CA TYR A 83 2.23 4.93 -7.64
C TYR A 83 2.04 5.01 -9.16
N ILE A 84 2.35 3.92 -9.85
CA ILE A 84 2.28 3.82 -11.31
C ILE A 84 1.30 2.76 -11.81
N GLY A 85 0.72 1.96 -10.92
CA GLY A 85 -0.25 0.93 -11.25
C GLY A 85 -1.11 0.55 -10.06
N GLU A 86 -2.35 0.15 -10.35
CA GLU A 86 -3.32 -0.27 -9.33
C GLU A 86 -4.17 -1.41 -9.88
N TRP A 87 -4.23 -2.50 -9.14
CA TRP A 87 -5.10 -3.65 -9.41
C TRP A 87 -5.92 -3.92 -8.17
N ARG A 88 -7.23 -4.05 -8.33
CA ARG A 88 -8.19 -4.19 -7.22
C ARG A 88 -8.94 -5.51 -7.28
N SER A 89 -9.30 -5.99 -6.10
CA SER A 89 -10.26 -7.06 -5.90
C SER A 89 -11.29 -6.64 -4.84
N ASP A 90 -12.26 -7.51 -4.55
CA ASP A 90 -13.25 -7.27 -3.49
C ASP A 90 -12.64 -7.16 -2.09
N THR A 91 -11.43 -7.68 -1.90
CA THR A 91 -10.79 -7.82 -0.58
C THR A 91 -9.44 -7.14 -0.47
N GLY A 92 -8.95 -6.51 -1.54
CA GLY A 92 -7.64 -5.90 -1.49
C GLY A 92 -7.21 -5.24 -2.78
N ALA A 93 -5.94 -4.84 -2.79
CA ALA A 93 -5.33 -4.20 -3.95
C ALA A 93 -3.84 -4.49 -4.04
N VAL A 94 -3.31 -4.37 -5.23
CA VAL A 94 -1.87 -4.33 -5.50
C VAL A 94 -1.56 -2.97 -6.09
N LEU A 95 -0.65 -2.24 -5.48
CA LEU A 95 -0.23 -0.91 -5.90
C LEU A 95 1.24 -0.97 -6.30
N GLU A 96 1.53 -0.74 -7.57
CA GLU A 96 2.91 -0.65 -8.03
C GLU A 96 3.45 0.77 -7.81
N PHE A 97 4.63 0.87 -7.24
CA PHE A 97 5.31 2.13 -7.02
C PHE A 97 6.71 2.17 -7.62
N GLU A 98 7.18 3.36 -7.82
CA GLU A 98 8.59 3.63 -8.14
C GLU A 98 9.09 4.83 -7.36
N ASN A 99 10.40 4.86 -7.15
CA ASN A 99 11.14 5.95 -6.53
C ASN A 99 12.60 5.91 -6.96
N GLU A 100 13.32 6.97 -6.67
CA GLU A 100 14.78 7.01 -6.80
C GLU A 100 15.36 7.66 -5.55
N ILE A 101 16.26 6.96 -4.88
CA ILE A 101 16.93 7.42 -3.67
C ILE A 101 18.44 7.19 -3.86
N ASP A 102 19.25 8.22 -3.63
CA ASP A 102 20.70 8.15 -3.79
C ASP A 102 21.15 7.61 -5.17
N GLY A 103 20.41 7.96 -6.22
CA GLY A 103 20.67 7.49 -7.58
C GLY A 103 20.27 6.04 -7.85
N ILE A 104 19.67 5.35 -6.89
CA ILE A 104 19.19 3.97 -7.03
C ILE A 104 17.70 3.97 -7.33
N ARG A 105 17.33 3.42 -8.48
CA ARG A 105 15.92 3.23 -8.84
C ARG A 105 15.31 2.08 -8.05
N ILE A 106 14.14 2.36 -7.50
CA ILE A 106 13.36 1.42 -6.68
C ILE A 106 12.03 1.19 -7.37
N ASN A 107 11.69 -0.07 -7.60
CA ASN A 107 10.38 -0.45 -8.08
C ASN A 107 9.83 -1.55 -7.18
N GLY A 108 8.58 -1.42 -6.79
CA GLY A 108 7.98 -2.40 -5.91
C GLY A 108 6.48 -2.42 -6.00
N VAL A 109 5.89 -3.30 -5.21
CA VAL A 109 4.45 -3.42 -5.06
C VAL A 109 4.08 -3.48 -3.59
N ASP A 110 3.01 -2.77 -3.25
CA ASP A 110 2.28 -2.93 -1.99
C ASP A 110 1.10 -3.86 -2.25
N ILE A 111 1.06 -4.99 -1.58
CA ILE A 111 -0.04 -5.94 -1.64
C ILE A 111 -0.85 -5.76 -0.36
N ILE A 112 -2.05 -5.21 -0.49
CA ILE A 112 -2.87 -4.79 0.65
C ILE A 112 -4.12 -5.65 0.72
N GLY A 113 -4.34 -6.30 1.87
CA GLY A 113 -5.58 -6.99 2.18
C GLY A 113 -6.40 -6.18 3.19
N PHE A 114 -7.69 -6.00 2.91
CA PHE A 114 -8.61 -5.28 3.77
C PHE A 114 -9.52 -6.25 4.54
N SER A 115 -9.82 -5.88 5.79
CA SER A 115 -10.86 -6.53 6.59
C SER A 115 -12.26 -6.12 6.11
N GLU A 116 -13.29 -6.82 6.59
CA GLU A 116 -14.68 -6.52 6.21
C GLU A 116 -15.12 -5.09 6.56
N ASP A 117 -14.55 -4.52 7.61
CA ASP A 117 -14.81 -3.13 8.03
C ASP A 117 -13.95 -2.08 7.32
N GLY A 118 -13.21 -2.47 6.27
CA GLY A 118 -12.43 -1.57 5.45
C GLY A 118 -11.11 -1.09 6.07
N ARG A 119 -10.58 -1.84 7.05
CA ARG A 119 -9.25 -1.57 7.61
C ARG A 119 -8.20 -2.44 6.93
N ILE A 120 -6.95 -2.01 6.99
CA ILE A 120 -5.82 -2.81 6.51
C ILE A 120 -5.58 -3.97 7.48
N ALA A 121 -5.81 -5.19 7.01
CA ALA A 121 -5.56 -6.42 7.75
C ALA A 121 -4.20 -7.03 7.41
N HIS A 122 -3.71 -6.80 6.20
CA HIS A 122 -2.44 -7.35 5.73
C HIS A 122 -1.77 -6.37 4.77
N PHE A 123 -0.47 -6.18 4.94
CA PHE A 123 0.32 -5.31 4.08
C PHE A 123 1.65 -5.98 3.77
N LYS A 124 1.85 -6.37 2.53
CA LYS A 124 3.09 -7.00 2.06
C LYS A 124 3.77 -6.12 1.03
N VAL A 125 5.06 -5.95 1.15
CA VAL A 125 5.88 -5.17 0.22
C VAL A 125 6.89 -6.07 -0.47
N MET A 126 6.94 -6.02 -1.80
CA MET A 126 7.97 -6.63 -2.62
C MET A 126 8.71 -5.55 -3.40
N VAL A 127 10.02 -5.68 -3.52
CA VAL A 127 10.88 -4.66 -4.14
C VAL A 127 11.92 -5.28 -5.05
N ARG A 128 12.21 -4.58 -6.13
CA ARG A 128 13.30 -4.84 -7.06
C ARG A 128 14.10 -3.57 -7.32
N PRO A 129 15.35 -3.63 -7.84
CA PRO A 129 16.25 -4.77 -7.90
C PRO A 129 16.98 -5.01 -6.56
N LEU A 130 17.96 -5.90 -6.52
CA LEU A 130 18.72 -6.20 -5.30
C LEU A 130 19.36 -4.95 -4.67
N LYS A 131 19.89 -4.05 -5.48
CA LYS A 131 20.45 -2.77 -5.00
C LYS A 131 19.45 -1.95 -4.19
N ALA A 132 18.19 -1.92 -4.65
CA ALA A 132 17.11 -1.23 -3.95
C ALA A 132 16.78 -1.91 -2.62
N ILE A 133 16.74 -3.23 -2.59
CA ILE A 133 16.51 -3.99 -1.35
C ILE A 133 17.63 -3.71 -0.33
N ASN A 134 18.88 -3.73 -0.75
CA ASN A 134 20.02 -3.44 0.11
C ASN A 134 19.97 -2.01 0.67
N LEU A 135 19.62 -1.04 -0.17
CA LEU A 135 19.42 0.36 0.26
C LEU A 135 18.30 0.46 1.29
N LEU A 136 17.13 -0.12 1.01
CA LEU A 136 15.99 -0.09 1.91
C LEU A 136 16.28 -0.79 3.23
N HIS A 137 17.00 -1.91 3.21
CA HIS A 137 17.43 -2.60 4.43
C HIS A 137 18.20 -1.66 5.35
N ARG A 138 19.18 -0.96 4.80
CA ARG A 138 19.98 0.00 5.56
C ARG A 138 19.16 1.17 6.08
N LEU A 139 18.40 1.83 5.20
CA LEU A 139 17.62 3.02 5.56
C LEU A 139 16.49 2.69 6.55
N MET A 140 15.81 1.57 6.38
CA MET A 140 14.78 1.12 7.31
C MET A 140 15.37 0.74 8.67
N GLY A 141 16.53 0.08 8.70
CA GLY A 141 17.22 -0.23 9.94
C GLY A 141 17.59 1.04 10.73
N GLU A 142 18.12 2.05 10.06
CA GLU A 142 18.41 3.35 10.66
C GLU A 142 17.15 4.05 11.19
N GLN A 143 16.06 4.01 10.41
CA GLN A 143 14.81 4.66 10.78
C GLN A 143 14.11 3.96 11.95
N LEU A 144 14.08 2.63 11.96
CA LEU A 144 13.48 1.84 13.04
C LEU A 144 14.22 2.00 14.36
N ALA A 145 15.54 2.20 14.32
CA ALA A 145 16.36 2.44 15.51
C ALA A 145 16.08 3.80 16.19
N LYS A 146 15.45 4.74 15.48
CA LYS A 146 15.09 6.08 16.00
C LYS A 146 13.73 6.10 16.72
N GLN A 147 12.97 5.03 16.69
CA GLN A 147 11.62 4.96 17.27
C GLN A 147 11.58 4.25 18.62
#